data_48a47bd606357fe8965c9626c60c4eed
#
_entry.id   48a47bd606357fe8965c9626c60c4eed
#
_cell.length_a   1.000
_cell.length_b   1.000
_cell.length_c   1.000
_cell.angle_alpha   90.00
_cell.angle_beta   90.00
_cell.angle_gamma   90.00
#
_symmetry.space_group_name_H-M   'P 1'
#
loop_
_entity.id
_entity.type
_entity.pdbx_description
1 polymer ?
#
loop_
_entity_poly.entity_id
_entity_poly.type
_entity_poly.pdbx_seq_one_letter_code
_entity_poly.pdbx_strand_id
1 'polypeptide(L)'
;MRFKKSISSLKLPHYKSTAGMAAVRMPIPKEVLLPLSPMNAHSATAAEPVVQVGDHVTVGQMIGREKDRGSSHIHASVSGTVKAIEPYAMGGAKGTAIRIESDGRMEKCPELQIPHPTNLDEFLQCVRDSGVVGLGGAAYPVWAKLSAAQKAHIRRCANMPTRVCQS
;
A
#
# COMPACT_ATOMS: atom_id res chain seq x y z
N MET A 1 -42.10 23.15 -9.45
CA MET A 1 -42.22 21.98 -8.56
C MET A 1 -40.84 21.71 -7.94
N ARG A 2 -40.64 22.06 -6.67
CA ARG A 2 -39.34 21.92 -5.99
C ARG A 2 -39.28 20.56 -5.30
N PHE A 3 -38.47 19.64 -5.82
CA PHE A 3 -38.18 18.39 -5.12
C PHE A 3 -37.30 18.66 -3.90
N LYS A 4 -37.86 18.67 -2.70
CA LYS A 4 -37.09 18.55 -1.47
C LYS A 4 -36.58 17.11 -1.37
N LYS A 5 -35.31 16.87 -1.75
CA LYS A 5 -34.61 15.64 -1.38
C LYS A 5 -34.34 15.70 0.14
N SER A 6 -35.15 15.02 0.90
CA SER A 6 -34.83 14.66 2.28
C SER A 6 -33.71 13.62 2.24
N ILE A 7 -32.48 14.06 2.48
CA ILE A 7 -31.37 13.15 2.74
C ILE A 7 -31.53 12.74 4.20
N SER A 8 -32.15 11.58 4.43
CA SER A 8 -32.09 10.94 5.75
C SER A 8 -30.64 10.53 6.00
N SER A 9 -29.95 11.25 6.89
CA SER A 9 -28.59 10.86 7.31
C SER A 9 -28.66 9.55 8.06
N LEU A 10 -28.07 8.51 7.51
CA LEU A 10 -27.90 7.24 8.19
C LEU A 10 -26.95 7.47 9.38
N LYS A 11 -27.46 7.38 10.59
CA LYS A 11 -26.64 7.45 11.80
C LYS A 11 -25.95 6.09 11.99
N LEU A 12 -24.71 5.98 11.53
CA LEU A 12 -23.88 4.81 11.81
C LEU A 12 -23.32 4.93 13.23
N PRO A 13 -23.36 3.86 14.03
CA PRO A 13 -22.73 3.87 15.34
C PRO A 13 -21.21 4.02 15.22
N HIS A 14 -20.65 4.94 15.99
CA HIS A 14 -19.22 5.17 16.04
C HIS A 14 -18.58 4.21 17.06
N TYR A 15 -18.09 3.07 16.60
CA TYR A 15 -17.37 2.10 17.44
C TYR A 15 -15.93 2.59 17.71
N LYS A 16 -15.79 3.60 18.56
CA LYS A 16 -14.48 4.17 18.95
C LYS A 16 -14.04 3.71 20.35
N SER A 17 -14.31 2.46 20.70
CA SER A 17 -13.95 1.91 22.01
C SER A 17 -12.45 1.97 22.34
N THR A 18 -11.60 2.06 21.31
CA THR A 18 -10.14 2.15 21.47
C THR A 18 -9.60 3.58 21.46
N ALA A 19 -10.44 4.60 21.33
CA ALA A 19 -9.97 5.99 21.17
C ALA A 19 -9.17 6.51 22.38
N GLY A 20 -9.43 6.00 23.60
CA GLY A 20 -8.70 6.36 24.82
C GLY A 20 -7.62 5.35 25.22
N MET A 21 -7.35 4.34 24.41
CA MET A 21 -6.34 3.32 24.72
C MET A 21 -4.96 3.76 24.23
N ALA A 22 -3.93 3.49 25.03
CA ALA A 22 -2.56 3.68 24.62
C ALA A 22 -2.21 2.73 23.45
N ALA A 23 -1.39 3.22 22.52
CA ALA A 23 -0.88 2.39 21.43
C ALA A 23 0.01 1.27 21.98
N VAL A 24 -0.25 0.03 21.58
CA VAL A 24 0.52 -1.13 21.97
C VAL A 24 1.44 -1.53 20.82
N ARG A 25 2.72 -1.72 21.11
CA ARG A 25 3.69 -2.20 20.12
C ARG A 25 3.44 -3.68 19.86
N MET A 26 3.16 -4.01 18.59
CA MET A 26 3.02 -5.40 18.16
C MET A 26 4.39 -6.09 18.20
N PRO A 27 4.51 -7.32 18.68
CA PRO A 27 5.75 -8.10 18.57
C PRO A 27 6.06 -8.38 17.10
N ILE A 28 7.36 -8.59 16.81
CA ILE A 28 7.80 -8.95 15.45
C ILE A 28 7.17 -10.29 15.08
N PRO A 29 6.44 -10.39 13.96
CA PRO A 29 5.84 -11.65 13.53
C PRO A 29 6.93 -12.64 13.12
N LYS A 30 6.68 -13.93 13.37
CA LYS A 30 7.59 -15.00 12.91
C LYS A 30 7.55 -15.20 11.40
N GLU A 31 6.43 -14.86 10.80
CA GLU A 31 6.19 -15.03 9.37
C GLU A 31 5.25 -13.93 8.88
N VAL A 32 5.45 -13.49 7.65
CA VAL A 32 4.54 -12.59 6.93
C VAL A 32 4.19 -13.14 5.56
N LEU A 33 2.97 -12.87 5.11
CA LEU A 33 2.50 -13.17 3.76
C LEU A 33 2.22 -11.85 3.05
N LEU A 34 2.97 -11.55 2.01
CA LEU A 34 2.91 -10.28 1.27
C LEU A 34 2.28 -10.52 -0.11
N PRO A 35 1.00 -10.14 -0.30
CA PRO A 35 0.33 -10.26 -1.57
C PRO A 35 0.97 -9.39 -2.64
N LEU A 36 1.15 -9.93 -3.84
CA LEU A 36 1.62 -9.20 -5.02
C LEU A 36 0.49 -8.46 -5.76
N SER A 37 -0.76 -8.75 -5.39
CA SER A 37 -1.96 -8.06 -5.93
C SER A 37 -2.72 -7.38 -4.82
N PRO A 38 -3.32 -6.21 -5.07
CA PRO A 38 -4.23 -5.59 -4.11
C PRO A 38 -5.46 -6.49 -3.86
N MET A 39 -5.88 -6.58 -2.59
CA MET A 39 -6.94 -7.49 -2.15
C MET A 39 -8.34 -7.24 -2.74
N ASN A 40 -8.58 -6.07 -3.34
CA ASN A 40 -9.91 -5.66 -3.79
C ASN A 40 -9.95 -5.24 -5.27
N ALA A 41 -8.94 -5.55 -6.05
CA ALA A 41 -8.86 -5.01 -7.38
C ALA A 41 -9.40 -5.97 -8.43
N HIS A 42 -10.62 -5.74 -8.86
CA HIS A 42 -11.17 -6.36 -10.07
C HIS A 42 -10.39 -5.97 -11.35
N SER A 43 -9.50 -5.01 -11.28
CA SER A 43 -8.73 -4.46 -12.40
C SER A 43 -7.25 -4.20 -12.12
N ALA A 44 -6.73 -4.56 -10.94
CA ALA A 44 -5.32 -4.36 -10.64
C ALA A 44 -4.48 -5.53 -11.12
N THR A 45 -3.43 -5.23 -11.83
CA THR A 45 -2.43 -6.20 -12.25
C THR A 45 -1.55 -6.55 -11.06
N ALA A 46 -1.21 -7.83 -10.91
CA ALA A 46 -0.25 -8.27 -9.90
C ALA A 46 1.15 -7.75 -10.23
N ALA A 47 1.90 -7.37 -9.20
CA ALA A 47 3.34 -7.15 -9.32
C ALA A 47 4.06 -8.47 -9.66
N GLU A 48 5.19 -8.36 -10.33
CA GLU A 48 6.04 -9.53 -10.62
C GLU A 48 7.04 -9.74 -9.48
N PRO A 49 7.19 -10.97 -8.95
CA PRO A 49 8.20 -11.24 -7.94
C PRO A 49 9.60 -11.02 -8.53
N VAL A 50 10.47 -10.36 -7.78
CA VAL A 50 11.88 -10.13 -8.15
C VAL A 50 12.84 -10.87 -7.22
N VAL A 51 12.30 -11.76 -6.38
CA VAL A 51 13.03 -12.63 -5.47
C VAL A 51 12.65 -14.09 -5.72
N GLN A 52 13.47 -15.01 -5.24
CA GLN A 52 13.27 -16.44 -5.35
C GLN A 52 13.16 -17.08 -3.96
N VAL A 53 12.61 -18.30 -3.92
CA VAL A 53 12.57 -19.10 -2.68
C VAL A 53 14.00 -19.39 -2.24
N GLY A 54 14.30 -19.11 -0.98
CA GLY A 54 15.63 -19.23 -0.38
C GLY A 54 16.38 -17.91 -0.28
N ASP A 55 15.97 -16.85 -0.98
CA ASP A 55 16.61 -15.55 -0.88
C ASP A 55 16.44 -14.95 0.53
N HIS A 56 17.50 -14.34 1.04
CA HIS A 56 17.43 -13.50 2.22
C HIS A 56 17.06 -12.07 1.80
N VAL A 57 16.08 -11.48 2.47
CA VAL A 57 15.60 -10.12 2.20
C VAL A 57 15.68 -9.25 3.46
N THR A 58 15.80 -7.95 3.25
CA THR A 58 15.87 -6.94 4.31
C THR A 58 14.66 -6.02 4.28
N VAL A 59 14.34 -5.37 5.39
CA VAL A 59 13.19 -4.45 5.50
C VAL A 59 13.33 -3.30 4.52
N GLY A 60 12.31 -3.11 3.69
CA GLY A 60 12.30 -2.09 2.64
C GLY A 60 12.90 -2.54 1.31
N GLN A 61 13.49 -3.73 1.23
CA GLN A 61 13.96 -4.28 -0.05
C GLN A 61 12.78 -4.58 -0.96
N MET A 62 12.89 -4.20 -2.24
CA MET A 62 11.87 -4.51 -3.24
C MET A 62 11.83 -6.00 -3.51
N ILE A 63 10.67 -6.62 -3.32
CA ILE A 63 10.41 -8.05 -3.55
C ILE A 63 9.42 -8.29 -4.68
N GLY A 64 8.66 -7.26 -5.06
CA GLY A 64 7.74 -7.29 -6.19
C GLY A 64 7.85 -6.01 -6.99
N ARG A 65 7.97 -6.15 -8.32
CA ARG A 65 8.06 -5.02 -9.26
C ARG A 65 6.71 -4.77 -9.90
N GLU A 66 6.31 -3.51 -10.01
CA GLU A 66 5.12 -3.15 -10.78
C GLU A 66 5.24 -3.63 -12.23
N LYS A 67 4.12 -4.07 -12.80
CA LYS A 67 4.04 -4.52 -14.19
C LYS A 67 3.45 -3.45 -15.10
N ASP A 68 2.49 -2.71 -14.59
CA ASP A 68 1.79 -1.66 -15.31
C ASP A 68 1.25 -0.58 -14.35
N ARG A 69 0.44 0.34 -14.88
CA ARG A 69 -0.17 1.43 -14.10
C ARG A 69 -1.18 0.97 -13.04
N GLY A 70 -1.61 -0.27 -13.09
CA GLY A 70 -2.54 -0.86 -12.13
C GLY A 70 -1.85 -1.57 -10.97
N SER A 71 -0.53 -1.75 -11.05
CA SER A 71 0.30 -2.38 -10.02
C SER A 71 1.25 -1.41 -9.34
N SER A 72 1.83 -1.84 -8.23
CA SER A 72 2.77 -1.05 -7.43
C SER A 72 3.94 -1.91 -7.01
N HIS A 73 5.08 -1.29 -6.74
CA HIS A 73 6.19 -2.00 -6.10
C HIS A 73 5.79 -2.52 -4.73
N ILE A 74 6.26 -3.71 -4.39
CA ILE A 74 6.06 -4.35 -3.10
C ILE A 74 7.41 -4.50 -2.41
N HIS A 75 7.46 -4.11 -1.14
CA HIS A 75 8.67 -4.16 -0.33
C HIS A 75 8.51 -5.09 0.85
N ALA A 76 9.60 -5.73 1.26
CA ALA A 76 9.63 -6.58 2.43
C ALA A 76 9.36 -5.79 3.71
N SER A 77 8.44 -6.26 4.54
CA SER A 77 8.08 -5.63 5.81
C SER A 77 8.90 -6.17 6.99
N VAL A 78 9.62 -7.26 6.80
CA VAL A 78 10.52 -7.90 7.78
C VAL A 78 11.82 -8.29 7.08
N SER A 79 12.90 -8.47 7.85
CA SER A 79 14.08 -9.18 7.37
C SER A 79 13.91 -10.67 7.60
N GLY A 80 14.46 -11.49 6.70
CA GLY A 80 14.35 -12.94 6.79
C GLY A 80 14.47 -13.65 5.45
N THR A 81 14.01 -14.89 5.38
CA THR A 81 14.16 -15.76 4.22
C THR A 81 12.83 -15.96 3.50
N VAL A 82 12.83 -15.83 2.19
CA VAL A 82 11.68 -16.18 1.34
C VAL A 82 11.45 -17.68 1.38
N LYS A 83 10.32 -18.12 1.93
CA LYS A 83 9.97 -19.53 2.07
C LYS A 83 9.15 -20.07 0.92
N ALA A 84 8.28 -19.24 0.37
CA ALA A 84 7.40 -19.64 -0.73
C ALA A 84 6.95 -18.45 -1.55
N ILE A 85 6.67 -18.71 -2.83
CA ILE A 85 5.89 -17.84 -3.70
C ILE A 85 4.68 -18.68 -4.10
N GLU A 86 3.53 -18.36 -3.54
CA GLU A 86 2.38 -19.27 -3.55
C GLU A 86 1.07 -18.59 -3.93
N PRO A 87 0.09 -19.35 -4.44
CA PRO A 87 -1.26 -18.86 -4.62
C PRO A 87 -1.86 -18.40 -3.30
N TYR A 88 -2.58 -17.29 -3.34
CA TYR A 88 -3.22 -16.70 -2.19
C TYR A 88 -4.67 -16.30 -2.53
N ALA A 89 -5.55 -16.47 -1.55
CA ALA A 89 -6.94 -16.05 -1.66
C ALA A 89 -7.42 -15.45 -0.34
N MET A 90 -7.91 -14.21 -0.38
CA MET A 90 -8.48 -13.53 0.77
C MET A 90 -9.53 -12.49 0.31
N GLY A 91 -10.68 -12.42 1.00
CA GLY A 91 -11.70 -11.44 0.69
C GLY A 91 -12.30 -11.53 -0.71
N GLY A 92 -12.27 -12.71 -1.35
CA GLY A 92 -12.72 -12.91 -2.73
C GLY A 92 -11.67 -12.60 -3.81
N ALA A 93 -10.55 -11.97 -3.46
CA ALA A 93 -9.42 -11.79 -4.35
C ALA A 93 -8.53 -13.03 -4.38
N LYS A 94 -8.01 -13.35 -5.57
CA LYS A 94 -7.04 -14.42 -5.79
C LYS A 94 -5.79 -13.82 -6.43
N GLY A 95 -4.63 -14.32 -6.06
CA GLY A 95 -3.37 -13.84 -6.61
C GLY A 95 -2.19 -14.67 -6.13
N THR A 96 -1.01 -14.11 -6.25
CA THR A 96 0.24 -14.67 -5.74
C THR A 96 0.72 -13.84 -4.56
N ALA A 97 1.29 -14.50 -3.56
CA ALA A 97 1.91 -13.85 -2.40
C ALA A 97 3.28 -14.43 -2.12
N ILE A 98 4.14 -13.63 -1.52
CA ILE A 98 5.46 -14.01 -1.06
C ILE A 98 5.38 -14.24 0.45
N ARG A 99 5.79 -15.43 0.88
CA ARG A 99 5.91 -15.83 2.29
C ARG A 99 7.33 -15.63 2.75
N ILE A 100 7.53 -14.86 3.79
CA ILE A 100 8.85 -14.58 4.39
C ILE A 100 8.82 -15.04 5.84
N GLU A 101 9.77 -15.92 6.20
CA GLU A 101 10.06 -16.27 7.58
C GLU A 101 11.00 -15.22 8.15
N SER A 102 10.54 -14.50 9.18
CA SER A 102 11.33 -13.44 9.81
C SER A 102 12.48 -14.01 10.62
N ASP A 103 13.65 -13.37 10.52
CA ASP A 103 14.80 -13.64 11.38
C ASP A 103 14.75 -12.87 12.73
N GLY A 104 13.72 -12.03 12.93
CA GLY A 104 13.52 -11.21 14.11
C GLY A 104 14.48 -10.01 14.24
N ARG A 105 15.41 -9.82 13.29
CA ARG A 105 16.44 -8.76 13.37
C ARG A 105 15.92 -7.42 12.88
N MET A 106 14.95 -7.43 11.95
CA MET A 106 14.43 -6.23 11.30
C MET A 106 15.54 -5.39 10.64
N GLU A 107 16.50 -6.08 10.02
CA GLU A 107 17.60 -5.45 9.31
C GLU A 107 17.06 -4.63 8.14
N LYS A 108 17.43 -3.36 8.08
CA LYS A 108 16.99 -2.45 7.02
C LYS A 108 17.82 -2.64 5.76
N CYS A 109 17.19 -2.50 4.61
CA CYS A 109 17.87 -2.47 3.33
C CYS A 109 18.92 -1.33 3.33
N PRO A 110 20.19 -1.63 3.05
CA PRO A 110 21.26 -0.62 3.04
C PRO A 110 21.05 0.46 1.97
N GLU A 111 20.35 0.10 0.90
CA GLU A 111 20.05 0.98 -0.23
C GLU A 111 18.87 1.92 0.06
N LEU A 112 18.18 1.74 1.19
CA LEU A 112 17.03 2.55 1.55
C LEU A 112 17.47 3.95 1.99
N GLN A 113 17.36 4.92 1.09
CA GLN A 113 17.69 6.32 1.35
C GLN A 113 16.42 7.16 1.40
N ILE A 114 16.45 8.24 2.18
CA ILE A 114 15.40 9.25 2.17
C ILE A 114 15.56 10.06 0.88
N PRO A 115 14.58 10.03 -0.04
CA PRO A 115 14.69 10.76 -1.28
C PRO A 115 14.54 12.28 -1.05
N HIS A 116 15.29 13.08 -1.81
CA HIS A 116 15.21 14.54 -1.80
C HIS A 116 14.89 15.06 -3.20
N PRO A 117 13.63 14.87 -3.68
CA PRO A 117 13.25 15.31 -5.02
C PRO A 117 13.32 16.82 -5.14
N THR A 118 13.90 17.32 -6.24
CA THR A 118 14.07 18.74 -6.54
C THR A 118 13.02 19.25 -7.52
N ASN A 119 12.36 18.37 -8.24
CA ASN A 119 11.32 18.68 -9.22
C ASN A 119 10.17 17.69 -9.14
N LEU A 120 9.09 17.98 -9.89
CA LEU A 120 7.88 17.17 -9.87
C LEU A 120 8.09 15.76 -10.42
N ASP A 121 8.90 15.62 -11.45
CA ASP A 121 9.12 14.31 -12.08
C ASP A 121 9.92 13.38 -11.15
N GLU A 122 10.94 13.90 -10.49
CA GLU A 122 11.67 13.18 -9.43
C GLU A 122 10.74 12.81 -8.27
N PHE A 123 9.86 13.73 -7.84
CA PHE A 123 8.88 13.44 -6.81
C PHE A 123 7.94 12.31 -7.22
N LEU A 124 7.41 12.33 -8.45
CA LEU A 124 6.56 11.27 -8.96
C LEU A 124 7.29 9.93 -9.03
N GLN A 125 8.57 9.95 -9.39
CA GLN A 125 9.40 8.75 -9.40
C GLN A 125 9.60 8.22 -7.96
N CYS A 126 9.90 9.07 -6.99
CA CYS A 126 10.01 8.66 -5.58
C CYS A 126 8.70 8.03 -5.07
N VAL A 127 7.54 8.62 -5.40
CA VAL A 127 6.23 8.06 -5.03
C VAL A 127 5.99 6.70 -5.70
N ARG A 128 6.44 6.54 -6.94
CA ARG A 128 6.35 5.27 -7.68
C ARG A 128 7.21 4.20 -7.00
N ASP A 129 8.48 4.53 -6.74
CA ASP A 129 9.46 3.62 -6.14
C ASP A 129 9.06 3.22 -4.71
N SER A 130 8.38 4.10 -3.97
CA SER A 130 7.89 3.80 -2.62
C SER A 130 6.74 2.77 -2.59
N GLY A 131 6.11 2.48 -3.71
CA GLY A 131 5.00 1.53 -3.79
C GLY A 131 3.72 1.97 -3.09
N VAL A 132 3.55 3.26 -2.79
CA VAL A 132 2.37 3.77 -2.06
C VAL A 132 1.09 3.61 -2.86
N VAL A 133 0.09 3.03 -2.21
CA VAL A 133 -1.26 2.81 -2.78
C VAL A 133 -2.34 3.47 -1.93
N GLY A 134 -3.50 3.69 -2.52
CA GLY A 134 -4.65 4.24 -1.80
C GLY A 134 -5.27 3.20 -0.87
N LEU A 135 -5.48 3.54 0.41
CA LEU A 135 -6.11 2.67 1.41
C LEU A 135 -7.64 2.62 1.32
N GLY A 136 -8.25 3.43 0.46
CA GLY A 136 -9.71 3.60 0.37
C GLY A 136 -10.46 2.53 -0.45
N GLY A 137 -9.92 1.33 -0.61
CA GLY A 137 -10.61 0.19 -1.19
C GLY A 137 -9.95 -0.40 -2.45
N ALA A 138 -9.65 0.38 -3.49
CA ALA A 138 -9.13 -0.17 -4.75
C ALA A 138 -7.61 -0.37 -4.75
N ALA A 139 -6.89 0.03 -3.72
CA ALA A 139 -5.42 0.01 -3.64
C ALA A 139 -4.72 0.55 -4.91
N TYR A 140 -5.32 1.57 -5.53
CA TYR A 140 -4.81 2.13 -6.77
C TYR A 140 -3.52 2.91 -6.53
N PRO A 141 -2.46 2.74 -7.36
CA PRO A 141 -1.17 3.38 -7.17
C PRO A 141 -1.26 4.91 -7.10
N VAL A 142 -0.66 5.50 -6.08
CA VAL A 142 -0.73 6.96 -5.87
C VAL A 142 0.01 7.71 -6.97
N TRP A 143 1.17 7.21 -7.42
CA TRP A 143 1.93 7.80 -8.52
C TRP A 143 1.11 7.90 -9.81
N ALA A 144 0.27 6.90 -10.11
CA ALA A 144 -0.56 6.89 -11.30
C ALA A 144 -1.67 7.95 -11.24
N LYS A 145 -2.23 8.20 -10.04
CA LYS A 145 -3.18 9.30 -9.81
C LYS A 145 -2.53 10.66 -10.02
N LEU A 146 -1.36 10.86 -9.42
CA LEU A 146 -0.62 12.12 -9.51
C LEU A 146 -0.17 12.40 -10.95
N SER A 147 0.36 11.40 -11.66
CA SER A 147 0.73 11.53 -13.06
C SER A 147 -0.47 11.86 -13.97
N ALA A 148 -1.65 11.32 -13.67
CA ALA A 148 -2.86 11.67 -14.42
C ALA A 148 -3.29 13.11 -14.15
N ALA A 149 -3.20 13.57 -12.90
CA ALA A 149 -3.50 14.95 -12.51
C ALA A 149 -2.52 15.95 -13.18
N GLN A 150 -1.23 15.63 -13.24
CA GLN A 150 -0.22 16.42 -13.94
C GLN A 150 -0.56 16.58 -15.43
N LYS A 151 -0.88 15.46 -16.11
CA LYS A 151 -1.26 15.48 -17.52
C LYS A 151 -2.54 16.28 -17.81
N ALA A 152 -3.48 16.24 -16.88
CA ALA A 152 -4.73 17.02 -16.97
C ALA A 152 -4.57 18.50 -16.60
N HIS A 153 -3.35 18.99 -16.34
CA HIS A 153 -3.06 20.37 -15.90
C HIS A 153 -3.85 20.81 -14.67
N ILE A 154 -4.18 19.86 -13.79
CA ILE A 154 -4.87 20.16 -12.53
C ILE A 154 -3.87 20.84 -11.59
N ARG A 155 -3.90 22.19 -11.57
CA ARG A 155 -2.99 23.01 -10.75
C ARG A 155 -3.32 23.03 -9.25
N ARG A 156 -4.47 22.50 -8.85
CA ARG A 156 -4.88 22.36 -7.45
C ARG A 156 -5.45 20.97 -7.26
N CYS A 157 -4.80 20.16 -6.43
CA CYS A 157 -5.52 19.13 -5.71
C CYS A 157 -6.51 19.92 -4.84
N ALA A 158 -7.77 19.99 -5.27
CA ALA A 158 -8.82 20.53 -4.43
C ALA A 158 -8.69 19.82 -3.08
N ASN A 159 -8.64 20.59 -2.00
CA ASN A 159 -8.67 20.08 -0.65
C ASN A 159 -9.74 19.00 -0.56
N MET A 160 -9.37 17.75 -0.74
CA MET A 160 -10.16 16.70 -0.14
C MET A 160 -10.09 17.04 1.35
N PRO A 161 -11.22 17.33 2.00
CA PRO A 161 -11.21 17.44 3.43
C PRO A 161 -10.69 16.09 3.90
N THR A 162 -9.43 16.04 4.28
CA THR A 162 -8.94 15.02 5.16
C THR A 162 -9.79 15.18 6.41
N ARG A 163 -10.91 14.48 6.45
CA ARG A 163 -11.54 14.13 7.70
C ARG A 163 -10.65 13.08 8.34
N VAL A 164 -9.41 13.50 8.62
CA VAL A 164 -8.65 12.94 9.70
C VAL A 164 -9.54 13.07 10.91
N CYS A 165 -9.86 11.96 11.52
CA CYS A 165 -10.56 11.89 12.79
C CYS A 165 -9.89 12.86 13.75
N GLN A 166 -10.42 14.08 13.84
CA GLN A 166 -10.20 14.91 15.01
C GLN A 166 -11.12 14.35 16.09
N SER A 167 -10.45 13.88 17.12
CA SER A 167 -10.89 13.46 18.45
C SER A 167 -12.38 13.66 18.79
#